data_861b852f2960b9855080d522f464e304
#
_entry.id   861b852f2960b9855080d522f464e304
#
_cell.length_a   1.000
_cell.length_b   1.000
_cell.length_c   1.000
_cell.angle_alpha   90.00
_cell.angle_beta   90.00
_cell.angle_gamma   90.00
#
_symmetry.space_group_name_H-M   'P 1'
#
loop_
_entity.id
_entity.type
_entity.pdbx_description
1 polymer ?
#
loop_
_entity_poly.entity_id
_entity_poly.type
_entity_poly.pdbx_seq_one_letter_code
_entity_poly.pdbx_strand_id
1 'polypeptide(L)'
;MSFLTPDREGHYPSAAYDIDRLSHRRNGMGKHPIDALAKSMVEEETRRRFFGRTARGIGALALGSLLRETSADAAVTGALPGLPHFAPKAKRVIYLHLVGSPPQQETFDYKPKMEPLFDQDLPESIRNGQRLTTMTSGQTRFPIAPSIFKFARHGKSGAYVSELLPYTAKMVDDIAIVRSMHTEAINHEPAITFFQTGFMIAGRPCIGSWMSYGLGTMNQNLPAFVVLQAKHNHPKANVQAISSRLWSAGFLSGQYSGVGLRSAGDPVLFINNPDGVPTEVRRKMLDSLGQLNQLTYQKLGDPETKTRIAQYEMAFRMQASVPELTDTSKEPESTWKLYGEEAKKPGSFAQTALMARRLVERGVRFVQVYHRGWDVHGNLPDVLASQTKEIDQPCYALVQDLKQRGMLDDTLVILSGEFGRTVYCQGKLTKTDYGRDHHPRCFSMWMAGGGIKGGVVHGETDDFSYNITRDPVHVRDFQATIMHLFGIDHERFTYKYQGLDMRLTGVEKASVVKGLLA
;
A
#
# COMPACT_ATOMS: atom_id res chain seq x y z
N MET A 1 16.80 15.07 39.19
CA MET A 1 16.21 15.42 37.87
C MET A 1 15.32 16.64 38.10
N SER A 2 15.83 17.84 37.81
CA SER A 2 15.08 19.09 37.87
C SER A 2 14.58 19.44 36.48
N PHE A 3 13.27 19.55 36.35
CA PHE A 3 12.61 20.00 35.11
C PHE A 3 12.79 21.51 34.99
N LEU A 4 13.33 21.96 33.85
CA LEU A 4 13.38 23.37 33.46
C LEU A 4 11.97 23.83 33.10
N THR A 5 11.45 24.82 33.83
CA THR A 5 10.19 25.50 33.53
C THR A 5 10.46 26.72 32.64
N PRO A 6 9.60 27.05 31.69
CA PRO A 6 9.73 28.28 30.88
C PRO A 6 9.48 29.52 31.73
N ASP A 7 10.01 30.67 31.30
CA ASP A 7 9.78 31.97 31.92
C ASP A 7 8.33 32.48 31.73
N ARG A 8 7.99 33.61 32.32
CA ARG A 8 6.64 34.18 32.31
C ARG A 8 6.17 34.66 30.90
N GLU A 9 7.04 34.62 29.90
CA GLU A 9 6.73 35.03 28.53
C GLU A 9 6.79 33.84 27.51
N GLY A 10 6.98 32.61 27.99
CA GLY A 10 6.90 31.40 27.17
C GLY A 10 8.15 31.11 26.36
N HIS A 11 9.30 31.67 26.67
CA HIS A 11 10.54 31.44 25.96
C HIS A 11 11.45 30.42 26.69
N TYR A 12 12.03 29.50 25.94
CA TYR A 12 13.10 28.61 26.40
C TYR A 12 14.46 29.25 26.14
N PRO A 13 15.41 29.16 27.07
CA PRO A 13 16.76 29.71 26.85
C PRO A 13 17.45 28.94 25.70
N SER A 14 17.91 29.69 24.71
CA SER A 14 18.75 29.15 23.62
C SER A 14 20.13 28.83 24.19
N ALA A 15 20.50 27.56 24.20
CA ALA A 15 21.88 27.17 24.48
C ALA A 15 22.76 27.51 23.26
N ALA A 16 23.36 28.70 23.28
CA ALA A 16 24.45 29.04 22.37
C ALA A 16 25.71 28.23 22.79
N TYR A 17 26.06 27.23 21.99
CA TYR A 17 27.34 26.56 22.14
C TYR A 17 28.46 27.48 21.66
N ASP A 18 29.28 27.94 22.60
CA ASP A 18 30.46 28.72 22.39
C ASP A 18 31.58 27.84 21.76
N ILE A 19 31.76 27.96 20.43
CA ILE A 19 32.70 27.16 19.64
C ILE A 19 34.17 27.61 19.86
N ASP A 20 34.42 28.76 20.48
CA ASP A 20 35.78 29.32 20.61
C ASP A 20 36.60 28.76 21.79
N ARG A 21 36.03 27.91 22.65
CA ARG A 21 36.80 27.31 23.76
C ARG A 21 37.51 25.99 23.46
N LEU A 22 37.41 25.47 22.23
CA LEU A 22 38.03 24.18 21.85
C LEU A 22 39.33 24.29 21.07
N SER A 23 39.86 25.51 20.83
CA SER A 23 41.08 25.69 20.03
C SER A 23 42.41 25.56 20.80
N HIS A 24 42.43 25.39 22.11
CA HIS A 24 43.66 25.38 22.93
C HIS A 24 43.99 24.09 23.69
N ARG A 25 43.47 22.91 23.25
CA ARG A 25 43.95 21.62 23.77
C ARG A 25 44.30 20.64 22.63
N ARG A 26 45.21 21.04 21.75
CA ARG A 26 45.87 20.12 20.83
C ARG A 26 47.35 20.00 21.17
N ASN A 27 47.64 19.26 22.23
CA ASN A 27 48.93 18.58 22.39
C ASN A 27 48.74 17.49 23.44
N GLY A 28 48.66 16.22 23.01
CA GLY A 28 48.69 15.07 23.91
C GLY A 28 47.59 14.01 23.74
N MET A 29 46.98 13.84 22.55
CA MET A 29 46.17 12.66 22.30
C MET A 29 46.98 11.58 21.58
N GLY A 30 47.23 10.49 22.26
CA GLY A 30 47.76 9.25 21.69
C GLY A 30 46.88 8.80 20.53
N LYS A 31 47.49 8.26 19.48
CA LYS A 31 46.84 7.77 18.25
C LYS A 31 45.67 6.84 18.62
N HIS A 32 44.49 7.19 18.19
CA HIS A 32 43.28 6.38 18.43
C HIS A 32 43.50 4.98 17.84
N PRO A 33 43.08 3.89 18.52
CA PRO A 33 43.22 2.52 18.01
C PRO A 33 42.65 2.29 16.60
N ILE A 34 41.68 3.12 16.20
CA ILE A 34 41.07 3.11 14.86
C ILE A 34 42.05 3.61 13.78
N ASP A 35 42.90 4.64 14.08
CA ASP A 35 43.89 5.14 13.12
C ASP A 35 45.02 4.13 12.88
N ALA A 36 45.38 3.38 13.93
CA ALA A 36 46.38 2.32 13.81
C ALA A 36 45.81 1.13 13.02
N LEU A 37 44.52 0.78 13.21
CA LEU A 37 43.84 -0.26 12.48
C LEU A 37 43.63 0.08 11.01
N ALA A 38 43.23 1.33 10.71
CA ALA A 38 43.06 1.82 9.35
C ALA A 38 44.40 1.81 8.59
N LYS A 39 45.50 2.20 9.26
CA LYS A 39 46.84 2.21 8.68
C LYS A 39 47.37 0.80 8.43
N SER A 40 47.15 -0.14 9.34
CA SER A 40 47.53 -1.55 9.17
C SER A 40 46.75 -2.23 8.05
N MET A 41 45.45 -1.89 7.86
CA MET A 41 44.64 -2.43 6.78
C MET A 41 45.06 -1.92 5.39
N VAL A 42 45.59 -0.68 5.29
CA VAL A 42 46.08 -0.11 4.05
C VAL A 42 47.53 -0.60 3.71
N GLU A 43 48.35 -0.87 4.71
CA GLU A 43 49.74 -1.32 4.51
C GLU A 43 49.89 -2.83 4.23
N GLU A 44 48.88 -3.68 4.57
CA GLU A 44 48.97 -5.13 4.36
C GLU A 44 48.47 -5.61 2.98
N GLU A 45 47.79 -4.81 2.19
CA GLU A 45 47.35 -5.21 0.84
C GLU A 45 48.36 -4.82 -0.24
N THR A 46 49.36 -5.66 -0.43
CA THR A 46 50.19 -5.59 -1.64
C THR A 46 49.38 -6.00 -2.87
N ARG A 47 49.63 -5.35 -4.04
CA ARG A 47 49.01 -5.66 -5.36
C ARG A 47 48.93 -7.17 -5.65
N ARG A 48 49.89 -7.95 -5.16
CA ARG A 48 49.97 -9.40 -5.36
C ARG A 48 48.89 -10.19 -4.57
N ARG A 49 48.48 -9.73 -3.39
CA ARG A 49 47.39 -10.34 -2.60
C ARG A 49 46.02 -9.96 -3.15
N PHE A 50 45.90 -8.75 -3.65
CA PHE A 50 44.69 -8.26 -4.31
C PHE A 50 44.35 -9.13 -5.54
N PHE A 51 45.30 -9.33 -6.46
CA PHE A 51 45.05 -10.16 -7.66
C PHE A 51 44.88 -11.67 -7.36
N GLY A 52 45.53 -12.21 -6.35
CA GLY A 52 45.37 -13.62 -5.99
C GLY A 52 44.04 -13.97 -5.35
N ARG A 53 43.43 -13.05 -4.60
CA ARG A 53 42.09 -13.24 -4.00
C ARG A 53 40.97 -12.98 -4.99
N THR A 54 41.11 -11.97 -5.86
CA THR A 54 40.11 -11.65 -6.90
C THR A 54 40.01 -12.75 -7.95
N ALA A 55 41.11 -13.37 -8.38
CA ALA A 55 41.08 -14.45 -9.37
C ALA A 55 40.39 -15.71 -8.84
N ARG A 56 40.54 -16.05 -7.55
CA ARG A 56 39.82 -17.17 -6.90
C ARG A 56 38.35 -16.85 -6.66
N GLY A 57 38.02 -15.61 -6.33
CA GLY A 57 36.64 -15.13 -6.15
C GLY A 57 35.85 -15.12 -7.46
N ILE A 58 36.45 -14.66 -8.55
CA ILE A 58 35.83 -14.62 -9.88
C ILE A 58 35.63 -16.03 -10.44
N GLY A 59 36.62 -16.94 -10.25
CA GLY A 59 36.48 -18.34 -10.67
C GLY A 59 35.38 -19.09 -9.91
N ALA A 60 35.22 -18.86 -8.62
CA ALA A 60 34.14 -19.45 -7.82
C ALA A 60 32.77 -18.89 -8.18
N LEU A 61 32.68 -17.58 -8.51
CA LEU A 61 31.44 -16.95 -8.97
C LEU A 61 31.05 -17.40 -10.38
N ALA A 62 32.01 -17.58 -11.30
CA ALA A 62 31.76 -18.09 -12.63
C ALA A 62 31.32 -19.57 -12.61
N LEU A 63 31.96 -20.41 -11.78
CA LEU A 63 31.54 -21.81 -11.60
C LEU A 63 30.19 -21.91 -10.89
N GLY A 64 29.93 -21.05 -9.90
CA GLY A 64 28.65 -20.95 -9.22
C GLY A 64 27.50 -20.48 -10.13
N SER A 65 27.79 -19.66 -11.15
CA SER A 65 26.78 -19.24 -12.16
C SER A 65 26.46 -20.34 -13.15
N LEU A 66 27.45 -21.13 -13.57
CA LEU A 66 27.26 -22.27 -14.49
C LEU A 66 26.53 -23.46 -13.85
N LEU A 67 26.66 -23.64 -12.52
CA LEU A 67 25.90 -24.66 -11.77
C LEU A 67 24.48 -24.20 -11.37
N ARG A 68 24.11 -22.95 -11.66
CA ARG A 68 22.84 -22.34 -11.28
C ARG A 68 21.75 -22.32 -12.36
N GLU A 69 22.00 -22.85 -13.55
CA GLU A 69 21.03 -22.80 -14.65
C GLU A 69 19.72 -23.57 -14.41
N THR A 70 19.63 -24.40 -13.36
CA THR A 70 18.38 -25.11 -12.98
C THR A 70 17.67 -24.56 -11.73
N SER A 71 18.23 -23.53 -11.05
CA SER A 71 17.61 -22.87 -9.87
C SER A 71 17.61 -21.35 -9.97
N ALA A 72 17.82 -20.80 -11.16
CA ALA A 72 18.05 -19.35 -11.38
C ALA A 72 16.87 -18.46 -10.94
N ASP A 73 15.63 -18.91 -11.11
CA ASP A 73 14.45 -18.10 -10.80
C ASP A 73 14.27 -17.83 -9.30
N ALA A 74 14.44 -18.82 -8.44
CA ALA A 74 14.28 -18.66 -6.99
C ALA A 74 15.41 -17.81 -6.37
N ALA A 75 16.64 -17.96 -6.86
CA ALA A 75 17.79 -17.22 -6.34
C ALA A 75 17.81 -15.74 -6.78
N VAL A 76 17.29 -15.43 -7.97
CA VAL A 76 17.18 -14.06 -8.50
C VAL A 76 16.04 -13.31 -7.81
N THR A 77 14.93 -13.98 -7.49
CA THR A 77 13.75 -13.36 -6.87
C THR A 77 13.84 -13.25 -5.35
N GLY A 78 14.69 -14.01 -4.67
CA GLY A 78 14.73 -14.09 -3.21
C GLY A 78 13.46 -14.70 -2.60
N ALA A 79 12.73 -15.51 -3.37
CA ALA A 79 11.56 -16.24 -2.88
C ALA A 79 11.98 -17.30 -1.84
N LEU A 80 11.11 -17.56 -0.87
CA LEU A 80 11.34 -18.64 0.10
C LEU A 80 11.24 -20.02 -0.59
N PRO A 81 12.05 -20.99 -0.16
CA PRO A 81 11.95 -22.36 -0.66
C PRO A 81 10.53 -22.91 -0.48
N GLY A 82 9.99 -23.55 -1.52
CA GLY A 82 8.65 -24.12 -1.52
C GLY A 82 7.52 -23.13 -1.80
N LEU A 83 7.82 -21.88 -2.10
CA LEU A 83 6.85 -20.90 -2.59
C LEU A 83 7.07 -20.57 -4.07
N PRO A 84 5.98 -20.36 -4.83
CA PRO A 84 4.58 -20.53 -4.44
C PRO A 84 4.22 -22.02 -4.18
N HIS A 85 3.20 -22.28 -3.35
CA HIS A 85 2.72 -23.61 -3.02
C HIS A 85 2.04 -24.32 -4.21
N PHE A 86 1.47 -23.51 -5.13
CA PHE A 86 0.82 -23.95 -6.36
C PHE A 86 0.94 -22.85 -7.43
N ALA A 87 0.58 -23.15 -8.67
CA ALA A 87 0.73 -22.21 -9.78
C ALA A 87 -0.04 -20.91 -9.54
N PRO A 88 0.65 -19.75 -9.49
CA PRO A 88 0.00 -18.47 -9.26
C PRO A 88 -0.78 -18.01 -10.48
N LYS A 89 -1.88 -17.31 -10.26
CA LYS A 89 -2.63 -16.57 -11.29
C LYS A 89 -2.14 -15.13 -11.40
N ALA A 90 -1.83 -14.52 -10.27
CA ALA A 90 -1.28 -13.17 -10.19
C ALA A 90 0.22 -13.19 -9.91
N LYS A 91 0.95 -12.29 -10.55
CA LYS A 91 2.38 -12.02 -10.29
C LYS A 91 2.57 -10.67 -9.61
N ARG A 92 1.64 -9.73 -9.83
CA ARG A 92 1.70 -8.32 -9.41
C ARG A 92 0.36 -7.87 -8.83
N VAL A 93 0.42 -6.87 -7.94
CA VAL A 93 -0.78 -6.20 -7.39
C VAL A 93 -0.63 -4.69 -7.53
N ILE A 94 -1.72 -4.03 -7.94
CA ILE A 94 -1.95 -2.60 -7.72
C ILE A 94 -3.16 -2.48 -6.81
N TYR A 95 -2.94 -2.03 -5.58
CA TYR A 95 -3.98 -1.89 -4.59
C TYR A 95 -4.31 -0.41 -4.34
N LEU A 96 -5.46 0.03 -4.84
CA LEU A 96 -6.00 1.37 -4.69
C LEU A 96 -6.90 1.40 -3.44
N HIS A 97 -6.43 2.06 -2.37
CA HIS A 97 -7.16 2.16 -1.12
C HIS A 97 -7.70 3.57 -0.91
N LEU A 98 -9.02 3.68 -0.85
CA LEU A 98 -9.78 4.92 -0.68
C LEU A 98 -9.98 5.17 0.82
N VAL A 99 -9.04 5.89 1.43
CA VAL A 99 -8.98 6.11 2.88
C VAL A 99 -10.13 6.99 3.36
N GLY A 100 -10.94 6.47 4.24
CA GLY A 100 -12.17 7.08 4.70
C GLY A 100 -13.42 6.40 4.14
N SER A 101 -13.28 5.51 3.17
CA SER A 101 -14.31 4.64 2.59
C SER A 101 -15.47 5.33 1.88
N PRO A 102 -15.62 5.10 0.58
CA PRO A 102 -16.78 5.56 -0.17
C PRO A 102 -18.05 4.83 0.30
N PRO A 103 -19.20 5.51 0.36
CA PRO A 103 -20.46 4.87 0.71
C PRO A 103 -20.92 3.92 -0.41
N GLN A 104 -21.25 2.69 -0.02
CA GLN A 104 -21.69 1.65 -0.94
C GLN A 104 -23.02 2.01 -1.63
N GLN A 105 -23.90 2.73 -0.92
CA GLN A 105 -25.24 3.13 -1.42
C GLN A 105 -25.15 4.13 -2.58
N GLU A 106 -24.09 4.92 -2.65
CA GLU A 106 -23.88 5.91 -3.71
C GLU A 106 -23.04 5.37 -4.88
N THR A 107 -22.50 4.14 -4.79
CA THR A 107 -21.57 3.61 -5.79
C THR A 107 -22.09 2.37 -6.52
N PHE A 108 -22.28 1.24 -5.81
CA PHE A 108 -22.56 -0.07 -6.41
C PHE A 108 -23.77 -0.80 -5.82
N ASP A 109 -24.28 -0.37 -4.68
CA ASP A 109 -25.34 -1.07 -3.97
C ASP A 109 -26.66 -0.31 -4.03
N TYR A 110 -27.24 -0.24 -5.24
CA TYR A 110 -28.49 0.47 -5.55
C TYR A 110 -29.70 -0.11 -4.80
N LYS A 111 -30.43 0.76 -4.08
CA LYS A 111 -31.59 0.39 -3.24
C LYS A 111 -32.80 1.29 -3.53
N PRO A 112 -33.52 1.10 -4.65
CA PRO A 112 -34.63 1.98 -5.03
C PRO A 112 -35.79 1.97 -4.03
N LYS A 113 -35.96 0.90 -3.26
CA LYS A 113 -36.99 0.80 -2.22
C LYS A 113 -36.79 1.79 -1.06
N MET A 114 -35.61 2.39 -0.93
CA MET A 114 -35.37 3.42 0.08
C MET A 114 -35.91 4.80 -0.28
N GLU A 115 -36.15 5.10 -1.57
CA GLU A 115 -36.62 6.43 -2.02
C GLU A 115 -37.89 6.89 -1.29
N PRO A 116 -38.97 6.06 -1.17
CA PRO A 116 -40.17 6.45 -0.44
C PRO A 116 -39.98 6.53 1.08
N LEU A 117 -38.86 6.04 1.61
CA LEU A 117 -38.54 6.01 3.05
C LEU A 117 -37.70 7.21 3.50
N PHE A 118 -37.50 8.20 2.65
CA PHE A 118 -36.76 9.42 2.98
C PHE A 118 -37.25 10.04 4.30
N ASP A 119 -36.33 10.33 5.23
CA ASP A 119 -36.57 10.90 6.56
C ASP A 119 -37.44 10.03 7.51
N GLN A 120 -37.74 8.78 7.15
CA GLN A 120 -38.31 7.81 8.09
C GLN A 120 -37.15 7.15 8.89
N ASP A 121 -37.40 6.81 10.15
CA ASP A 121 -36.38 6.16 10.96
C ASP A 121 -36.10 4.74 10.49
N LEU A 122 -34.82 4.35 10.47
CA LEU A 122 -34.41 2.99 10.18
C LEU A 122 -35.01 2.04 11.20
N PRO A 123 -35.78 1.01 10.78
CA PRO A 123 -36.41 0.05 11.70
C PRO A 123 -35.39 -0.62 12.62
N GLU A 124 -35.71 -0.76 13.90
CA GLU A 124 -34.85 -1.43 14.87
C GLU A 124 -34.52 -2.87 14.46
N SER A 125 -35.47 -3.57 13.81
CA SER A 125 -35.28 -4.92 13.27
C SER A 125 -34.16 -4.99 12.20
N ILE A 126 -33.93 -3.90 11.46
CA ILE A 126 -32.83 -3.80 10.49
C ILE A 126 -31.53 -3.40 11.20
N ARG A 127 -31.60 -2.43 12.12
CA ARG A 127 -30.45 -2.00 12.91
C ARG A 127 -29.92 -3.12 13.82
N ASN A 128 -30.80 -3.93 14.37
CA ASN A 128 -30.51 -5.18 15.07
C ASN A 128 -29.35 -5.06 16.08
N GLY A 129 -29.45 -4.06 16.99
CA GLY A 129 -28.48 -3.86 18.06
C GLY A 129 -27.05 -3.54 17.60
N GLN A 130 -26.84 -3.05 16.36
CA GLN A 130 -25.51 -2.67 15.93
C GLN A 130 -24.92 -1.59 16.83
N ARG A 131 -23.65 -1.75 17.15
CA ARG A 131 -22.86 -0.74 17.86
C ARG A 131 -22.82 0.55 17.03
N LEU A 132 -23.19 1.66 17.68
CA LEU A 132 -23.07 3.02 17.12
C LEU A 132 -21.68 3.57 17.38
N THR A 133 -21.23 4.48 16.52
CA THR A 133 -20.05 5.30 16.81
C THR A 133 -20.39 6.40 17.83
N THR A 134 -19.39 7.04 18.39
CA THR A 134 -19.59 8.21 19.26
C THR A 134 -20.25 9.39 18.53
N MET A 135 -20.18 9.41 17.19
CA MET A 135 -20.73 10.48 16.36
C MET A 135 -22.26 10.44 16.24
N THR A 136 -22.85 9.24 16.30
CA THR A 136 -24.30 9.03 16.18
C THR A 136 -24.95 8.44 17.42
N SER A 137 -24.18 8.04 18.43
CA SER A 137 -24.72 7.47 19.68
C SER A 137 -25.64 8.42 20.47
N GLY A 138 -25.48 9.73 20.26
CA GLY A 138 -26.34 10.77 20.86
C GLY A 138 -27.55 11.15 20.01
N GLN A 139 -27.73 10.60 18.82
CA GLN A 139 -28.90 10.86 17.99
C GLN A 139 -30.13 10.14 18.53
N THR A 140 -31.27 10.84 18.57
CA THR A 140 -32.57 10.27 18.96
C THR A 140 -33.30 9.64 17.78
N ARG A 141 -32.90 9.99 16.55
CA ARG A 141 -33.45 9.49 15.30
C ARG A 141 -32.36 8.98 14.38
N PHE A 142 -32.71 8.00 13.55
CA PHE A 142 -31.85 7.41 12.52
C PHE A 142 -32.52 7.54 11.14
N PRO A 143 -32.69 8.78 10.62
CA PRO A 143 -33.46 9.05 9.42
C PRO A 143 -32.79 8.47 8.20
N ILE A 144 -33.50 7.64 7.43
CA ILE A 144 -33.03 7.05 6.18
C ILE A 144 -32.74 8.16 5.17
N ALA A 145 -31.52 8.11 4.61
CA ALA A 145 -31.07 9.00 3.56
C ALA A 145 -30.84 8.19 2.27
N PRO A 146 -31.83 8.07 1.38
CA PRO A 146 -31.64 7.43 0.09
C PRO A 146 -30.58 8.17 -0.72
N SER A 147 -29.88 7.46 -1.61
CA SER A 147 -28.96 8.10 -2.55
C SER A 147 -29.70 9.07 -3.46
N ILE A 148 -29.16 10.27 -3.65
CA ILE A 148 -29.69 11.24 -4.62
C ILE A 148 -29.19 11.00 -6.05
N PHE A 149 -28.20 10.11 -6.21
CA PHE A 149 -27.59 9.81 -7.50
C PHE A 149 -28.37 8.74 -8.25
N LYS A 150 -28.37 8.86 -9.57
CA LYS A 150 -29.04 7.91 -10.46
C LYS A 150 -28.16 6.68 -10.68
N PHE A 151 -28.82 5.54 -10.87
CA PHE A 151 -28.18 4.27 -11.19
C PHE A 151 -28.70 3.72 -12.50
N ALA A 152 -27.82 3.04 -13.23
CA ALA A 152 -28.20 2.29 -14.43
C ALA A 152 -27.50 0.94 -14.43
N ARG A 153 -28.05 -0.01 -15.21
CA ARG A 153 -27.42 -1.31 -15.47
C ARG A 153 -26.43 -1.18 -16.62
N HIS A 154 -25.25 -1.78 -16.44
CA HIS A 154 -24.16 -1.73 -17.40
C HIS A 154 -23.59 -3.10 -17.68
N GLY A 155 -22.98 -3.23 -18.89
CA GLY A 155 -22.33 -4.46 -19.33
C GLY A 155 -23.26 -5.65 -19.52
N LYS A 156 -22.69 -6.79 -19.82
CA LYS A 156 -23.40 -8.06 -19.98
C LYS A 156 -23.87 -8.61 -18.63
N SER A 157 -23.14 -8.31 -17.56
CA SER A 157 -23.49 -8.68 -16.19
C SER A 157 -24.74 -7.97 -15.68
N GLY A 158 -25.12 -6.83 -16.30
CA GLY A 158 -26.21 -5.99 -15.83
C GLY A 158 -25.95 -5.37 -14.45
N ALA A 159 -24.68 -5.14 -14.10
CA ALA A 159 -24.30 -4.54 -12.83
C ALA A 159 -24.84 -3.11 -12.69
N TYR A 160 -25.43 -2.80 -11.53
CA TYR A 160 -25.81 -1.43 -11.22
C TYR A 160 -24.58 -0.61 -10.86
N VAL A 161 -24.43 0.54 -11.53
CA VAL A 161 -23.38 1.53 -11.25
C VAL A 161 -24.00 2.93 -11.19
N SER A 162 -23.55 3.72 -10.24
CA SER A 162 -23.96 5.11 -10.07
C SER A 162 -23.49 6.00 -11.23
N GLU A 163 -24.26 7.05 -11.53
CA GLU A 163 -23.86 8.11 -12.49
C GLU A 163 -22.56 8.83 -12.10
N LEU A 164 -22.12 8.68 -10.85
CA LEU A 164 -20.83 9.17 -10.36
C LEU A 164 -19.63 8.48 -11.00
N LEU A 165 -19.83 7.27 -11.58
CA LEU A 165 -18.76 6.40 -12.05
C LEU A 165 -18.94 6.00 -13.52
N PRO A 166 -19.06 6.96 -14.47
CA PRO A 166 -19.35 6.68 -15.87
C PRO A 166 -18.23 5.93 -16.61
N TYR A 167 -16.99 6.01 -16.15
CA TYR A 167 -15.87 5.23 -16.71
C TYR A 167 -15.82 3.81 -16.13
N THR A 168 -16.01 3.64 -14.83
CA THR A 168 -16.16 2.32 -14.21
C THR A 168 -17.32 1.53 -14.84
N ALA A 169 -18.42 2.19 -15.16
CA ALA A 169 -19.55 1.60 -15.88
C ALA A 169 -19.17 0.97 -17.23
N LYS A 170 -18.12 1.49 -17.91
CA LYS A 170 -17.63 0.93 -19.19
C LYS A 170 -16.80 -0.34 -19.01
N MET A 171 -16.31 -0.63 -17.81
CA MET A 171 -15.45 -1.79 -17.54
C MET A 171 -16.09 -2.83 -16.62
N VAL A 172 -17.40 -2.78 -16.37
CA VAL A 172 -18.06 -3.71 -15.44
C VAL A 172 -17.91 -5.19 -15.85
N ASP A 173 -17.72 -5.48 -17.14
CA ASP A 173 -17.46 -6.83 -17.62
C ASP A 173 -16.00 -7.28 -17.42
N ASP A 174 -15.09 -6.37 -17.09
CA ASP A 174 -13.69 -6.65 -16.78
C ASP A 174 -13.42 -6.77 -15.27
N ILE A 175 -14.36 -6.38 -14.41
CA ILE A 175 -14.20 -6.34 -12.95
C ILE A 175 -15.19 -7.28 -12.24
N ALA A 176 -14.82 -7.72 -11.05
CA ALA A 176 -15.73 -8.32 -10.07
C ALA A 176 -16.11 -7.27 -9.02
N ILE A 177 -17.38 -6.96 -8.88
CA ILE A 177 -17.91 -6.07 -7.84
C ILE A 177 -18.33 -6.94 -6.66
N VAL A 178 -17.79 -6.69 -5.47
CA VAL A 178 -18.15 -7.36 -4.21
C VAL A 178 -18.95 -6.39 -3.38
N ARG A 179 -20.22 -6.72 -3.07
CA ARG A 179 -21.12 -5.87 -2.27
C ARG A 179 -21.28 -6.33 -0.82
N SER A 180 -20.70 -7.48 -0.51
CA SER A 180 -20.87 -8.18 0.77
C SER A 180 -19.60 -8.22 1.61
N MET A 181 -18.71 -7.25 1.42
CA MET A 181 -17.57 -7.08 2.32
C MET A 181 -18.02 -6.68 3.71
N HIS A 182 -17.36 -7.21 4.75
CA HIS A 182 -17.61 -6.80 6.14
C HIS A 182 -16.35 -6.91 7.01
N THR A 183 -16.37 -6.20 8.15
CA THR A 183 -15.28 -6.14 9.14
C THR A 183 -15.84 -5.93 10.54
N GLU A 184 -15.04 -6.17 11.58
CA GLU A 184 -15.37 -5.85 12.96
C GLU A 184 -15.00 -4.41 13.36
N ALA A 185 -14.10 -3.78 12.60
CA ALA A 185 -13.57 -2.47 12.93
C ALA A 185 -14.52 -1.35 12.48
N ILE A 186 -14.85 -0.44 13.40
CA ILE A 186 -15.77 0.67 13.15
C ILE A 186 -15.06 2.04 13.05
N ASN A 187 -13.77 2.11 13.36
CA ASN A 187 -12.96 3.32 13.26
C ASN A 187 -11.85 3.15 12.22
N HIS A 188 -11.47 4.23 11.53
CA HIS A 188 -10.55 4.20 10.41
C HIS A 188 -9.19 3.57 10.74
N GLU A 189 -8.53 4.03 11.81
CA GLU A 189 -7.20 3.54 12.13
C GLU A 189 -7.12 2.03 12.34
N PRO A 190 -7.95 1.39 13.19
CA PRO A 190 -7.97 -0.06 13.33
C PRO A 190 -8.50 -0.77 12.07
N ALA A 191 -9.45 -0.18 11.34
CA ALA A 191 -10.02 -0.79 10.14
C ALA A 191 -8.99 -0.86 8.99
N ILE A 192 -8.29 0.25 8.69
CA ILE A 192 -7.24 0.27 7.68
C ILE A 192 -6.11 -0.68 8.08
N THR A 193 -5.71 -0.64 9.38
CA THR A 193 -4.66 -1.52 9.90
C THR A 193 -5.06 -2.98 9.71
N PHE A 194 -6.31 -3.35 10.04
CA PHE A 194 -6.83 -4.70 9.86
C PHE A 194 -6.85 -5.13 8.38
N PHE A 195 -7.30 -4.25 7.51
CA PHE A 195 -7.31 -4.51 6.07
C PHE A 195 -5.91 -4.81 5.53
N GLN A 196 -4.89 -4.07 6.00
CA GLN A 196 -3.52 -4.22 5.54
C GLN A 196 -2.76 -5.36 6.22
N THR A 197 -3.03 -5.67 7.49
CA THR A 197 -2.18 -6.54 8.32
C THR A 197 -2.87 -7.78 8.87
N GLY A 198 -4.19 -7.94 8.69
CA GLY A 198 -4.98 -9.00 9.32
C GLY A 198 -5.18 -8.82 10.82
N PHE A 199 -4.85 -7.65 11.38
CA PHE A 199 -5.01 -7.35 12.79
C PHE A 199 -5.27 -5.86 13.02
N MET A 200 -6.14 -5.51 13.98
CA MET A 200 -6.54 -4.13 14.23
C MET A 200 -5.48 -3.28 14.93
N ILE A 201 -4.49 -3.91 15.56
CA ILE A 201 -3.41 -3.23 16.28
C ILE A 201 -2.14 -3.29 15.44
N ALA A 202 -1.42 -2.17 15.35
CA ALA A 202 -0.16 -2.07 14.63
C ALA A 202 0.92 -3.03 15.18
N GLY A 203 1.92 -3.37 14.34
CA GLY A 203 3.04 -4.23 14.70
C GLY A 203 3.10 -5.55 13.94
N ARG A 204 2.06 -5.89 13.16
CA ARG A 204 2.08 -7.02 12.24
C ARG A 204 2.50 -6.60 10.83
N PRO A 205 3.12 -7.51 10.04
CA PRO A 205 3.45 -7.22 8.66
C PRO A 205 2.20 -6.99 7.81
N CYS A 206 2.25 -6.01 6.91
CA CYS A 206 1.19 -5.79 5.95
C CYS A 206 1.25 -6.80 4.78
N ILE A 207 0.18 -6.87 3.98
CA ILE A 207 0.05 -7.77 2.82
C ILE A 207 1.28 -7.66 1.91
N GLY A 208 1.70 -6.44 1.54
CA GLY A 208 2.85 -6.22 0.67
C GLY A 208 4.16 -6.75 1.27
N SER A 209 4.32 -6.66 2.60
CA SER A 209 5.48 -7.22 3.31
C SER A 209 5.46 -8.75 3.32
N TRP A 210 4.30 -9.37 3.54
CA TRP A 210 4.14 -10.81 3.43
C TRP A 210 4.47 -11.32 2.01
N MET A 211 3.97 -10.61 0.97
CA MET A 211 4.27 -10.96 -0.42
C MET A 211 5.77 -10.83 -0.73
N SER A 212 6.41 -9.73 -0.28
CA SER A 212 7.84 -9.52 -0.46
C SER A 212 8.68 -10.57 0.26
N TYR A 213 8.28 -10.97 1.48
CA TYR A 213 8.94 -12.00 2.26
C TYR A 213 8.81 -13.38 1.59
N GLY A 214 7.60 -13.75 1.17
CA GLY A 214 7.35 -15.09 0.62
C GLY A 214 7.85 -15.25 -0.81
N LEU A 215 7.58 -14.28 -1.67
CA LEU A 215 7.78 -14.40 -3.12
C LEU A 215 8.95 -13.56 -3.65
N GLY A 216 9.61 -12.77 -2.81
CA GLY A 216 10.74 -11.94 -3.22
C GLY A 216 10.38 -10.86 -4.25
N THR A 217 11.37 -10.47 -5.05
CA THR A 217 11.24 -9.43 -6.08
C THR A 217 11.34 -10.00 -7.50
N MET A 218 10.73 -9.31 -8.47
CA MET A 218 10.84 -9.60 -9.90
C MET A 218 11.79 -8.65 -10.62
N ASN A 219 12.45 -7.74 -9.89
CA ASN A 219 13.48 -6.84 -10.41
C ASN A 219 14.55 -6.59 -9.35
N GLN A 220 15.70 -6.05 -9.78
CA GLN A 220 16.83 -5.79 -8.89
C GLN A 220 17.01 -4.31 -8.54
N ASN A 221 16.36 -3.39 -9.26
CA ASN A 221 16.65 -1.96 -9.21
C ASN A 221 15.55 -1.13 -8.56
N LEU A 222 14.41 -1.74 -8.23
CA LEU A 222 13.29 -1.14 -7.54
C LEU A 222 12.86 -2.05 -6.38
N PRO A 223 12.27 -1.49 -5.30
CA PRO A 223 11.72 -2.28 -4.21
C PRO A 223 10.63 -3.24 -4.70
N ALA A 224 10.51 -4.41 -4.08
CA ALA A 224 9.41 -5.34 -4.37
C ALA A 224 8.05 -4.78 -3.97
N PHE A 225 8.02 -3.88 -2.99
CA PHE A 225 6.83 -3.23 -2.47
C PHE A 225 7.00 -1.70 -2.43
N VAL A 226 6.16 -1.00 -3.18
CA VAL A 226 6.15 0.46 -3.31
C VAL A 226 4.82 1.03 -2.84
N VAL A 227 4.88 2.18 -2.17
CA VAL A 227 3.71 2.91 -1.67
C VAL A 227 3.65 4.29 -2.30
N LEU A 228 2.50 4.64 -2.85
CA LEU A 228 2.21 5.92 -3.44
C LEU A 228 1.05 6.60 -2.69
N GLN A 229 1.08 7.91 -2.59
CA GLN A 229 0.02 8.69 -1.96
C GLN A 229 -0.46 9.76 -2.93
N ALA A 230 -1.70 9.63 -3.40
CA ALA A 230 -2.33 10.63 -4.23
C ALA A 230 -2.89 11.78 -3.38
N LYS A 231 -2.86 12.99 -3.94
CA LYS A 231 -3.54 14.16 -3.38
C LYS A 231 -5.04 14.05 -3.66
N HIS A 232 -5.85 14.57 -2.76
CA HIS A 232 -7.26 14.88 -2.97
C HIS A 232 -7.40 16.40 -3.21
N ASN A 233 -8.43 16.82 -3.95
CA ASN A 233 -8.57 18.22 -4.32
C ASN A 233 -9.72 18.93 -3.59
N HIS A 234 -10.70 18.21 -3.06
CA HIS A 234 -11.87 18.84 -2.47
C HIS A 234 -11.56 19.47 -1.09
N PRO A 235 -11.80 20.79 -0.89
CA PRO A 235 -11.39 21.52 0.33
C PRO A 235 -12.14 21.08 1.60
N LYS A 236 -13.34 20.50 1.47
CA LYS A 236 -14.15 19.99 2.59
C LYS A 236 -13.97 18.50 2.83
N ALA A 237 -13.08 17.82 2.07
CA ALA A 237 -12.81 16.40 2.28
C ALA A 237 -12.12 16.19 3.62
N ASN A 238 -12.69 15.34 4.48
CA ASN A 238 -12.07 14.98 5.74
C ASN A 238 -10.95 13.95 5.52
N VAL A 239 -9.74 14.31 5.92
CA VAL A 239 -8.52 13.58 5.59
C VAL A 239 -8.04 12.76 6.77
N GLN A 240 -8.25 11.45 6.71
CA GLN A 240 -7.71 10.53 7.69
C GLN A 240 -6.19 10.42 7.61
N ALA A 241 -5.53 10.38 8.76
CA ALA A 241 -4.09 10.22 8.84
C ALA A 241 -3.67 8.80 8.45
N ILE A 242 -2.66 8.70 7.61
CA ILE A 242 -1.97 7.45 7.29
C ILE A 242 -0.50 7.57 7.66
N SER A 243 0.12 6.46 8.02
CA SER A 243 1.53 6.43 8.40
C SER A 243 2.21 5.14 7.95
N SER A 244 3.54 5.09 8.06
CA SER A 244 4.36 3.95 7.65
C SER A 244 3.99 2.63 8.33
N ARG A 245 3.25 2.63 9.44
CA ARG A 245 2.73 1.38 10.05
C ARG A 245 1.87 0.56 9.09
N LEU A 246 1.18 1.21 8.12
CA LEU A 246 0.31 0.54 7.16
C LEU A 246 1.07 -0.20 6.05
N TRP A 247 2.37 0.06 5.91
CA TRP A 247 3.25 -0.63 4.96
C TRP A 247 4.54 -1.14 5.62
N SER A 248 4.49 -1.31 6.93
CA SER A 248 5.59 -1.84 7.74
C SER A 248 5.72 -3.35 7.58
N ALA A 249 6.97 -3.84 7.69
CA ALA A 249 7.27 -5.25 7.83
C ALA A 249 6.88 -5.84 9.20
N GLY A 250 6.44 -5.02 10.17
CA GLY A 250 6.07 -5.47 11.51
C GLY A 250 7.19 -6.29 12.16
N PHE A 251 6.89 -7.55 12.50
CA PHE A 251 7.88 -8.47 13.09
C PHE A 251 8.79 -9.16 12.05
N LEU A 252 8.55 -8.99 10.75
CA LEU A 252 9.49 -9.42 9.71
C LEU A 252 10.67 -8.44 9.63
N SER A 253 11.76 -8.85 8.97
CA SER A 253 12.89 -7.93 8.73
C SER A 253 12.44 -6.68 7.96
N GLY A 254 12.95 -5.51 8.37
CA GLY A 254 12.62 -4.21 7.79
C GLY A 254 12.88 -4.09 6.29
N GLN A 255 13.70 -4.96 5.69
CA GLN A 255 13.91 -5.04 4.24
C GLN A 255 12.64 -5.33 3.43
N TYR A 256 11.61 -5.93 4.06
CA TYR A 256 10.32 -6.24 3.44
C TYR A 256 9.28 -5.14 3.60
N SER A 257 9.62 -4.03 4.28
CA SER A 257 8.74 -2.86 4.38
C SER A 257 8.52 -2.21 3.03
N GLY A 258 7.33 -1.62 2.85
CA GLY A 258 7.04 -0.81 1.67
C GLY A 258 7.88 0.47 1.64
N VAL A 259 8.35 0.82 0.45
CA VAL A 259 9.09 2.06 0.20
C VAL A 259 8.14 3.11 -0.34
N GLY A 260 7.94 4.19 0.41
CA GLY A 260 7.14 5.32 -0.02
C GLY A 260 7.84 6.14 -1.10
N LEU A 261 7.23 6.25 -2.28
CA LEU A 261 7.63 7.22 -3.28
C LEU A 261 6.70 8.44 -3.21
N ARG A 262 7.29 9.63 -3.26
CA ARG A 262 6.50 10.86 -3.30
C ARG A 262 5.88 11.03 -4.67
N SER A 263 4.61 11.34 -4.71
CA SER A 263 3.86 11.56 -5.95
C SER A 263 4.05 12.96 -6.54
N ALA A 264 4.77 13.86 -5.82
CA ALA A 264 5.09 15.21 -6.31
C ALA A 264 6.46 15.65 -5.80
N GLY A 265 7.20 16.39 -6.61
CA GLY A 265 8.60 16.75 -6.37
C GLY A 265 9.51 15.53 -6.56
N ASP A 266 10.67 15.53 -5.87
CA ASP A 266 11.60 14.40 -5.93
C ASP A 266 10.93 13.13 -5.38
N PRO A 267 10.82 12.06 -6.16
CA PRO A 267 10.14 10.82 -5.73
C PRO A 267 10.77 10.19 -4.51
N VAL A 268 12.09 10.30 -4.39
CA VAL A 268 12.89 9.86 -3.26
C VAL A 268 13.82 11.00 -2.86
N LEU A 269 13.69 11.46 -1.62
CA LEU A 269 14.57 12.53 -1.11
C LEU A 269 16.02 12.05 -1.03
N PHE A 270 16.94 12.93 -1.39
CA PHE A 270 18.39 12.68 -1.32
C PHE A 270 18.86 11.44 -2.10
N ILE A 271 18.12 11.07 -3.16
CA ILE A 271 18.50 9.93 -4.00
C ILE A 271 19.79 10.22 -4.78
N ASN A 272 19.98 11.45 -5.23
CA ASN A 272 21.16 11.87 -5.97
C ASN A 272 22.39 11.93 -5.07
N ASN A 273 23.57 11.78 -5.67
CA ASN A 273 24.81 12.01 -4.95
C ASN A 273 24.92 13.49 -4.55
N PRO A 274 25.53 13.80 -3.40
CA PRO A 274 25.90 15.18 -3.08
C PRO A 274 26.82 15.78 -4.16
N ASP A 275 26.78 17.11 -4.31
CA ASP A 275 27.63 17.82 -5.24
C ASP A 275 29.10 17.46 -5.00
N GLY A 276 29.85 17.21 -6.09
CA GLY A 276 31.25 16.82 -6.03
C GLY A 276 31.53 15.35 -5.67
N VAL A 277 30.50 14.52 -5.50
CA VAL A 277 30.64 13.06 -5.23
C VAL A 277 30.30 12.26 -6.48
N PRO A 278 31.26 11.81 -7.30
CA PRO A 278 31.02 10.92 -8.43
C PRO A 278 30.41 9.57 -8.01
N THR A 279 29.71 8.93 -8.93
CA THR A 279 29.03 7.64 -8.67
C THR A 279 30.00 6.53 -8.23
N GLU A 280 31.21 6.51 -8.81
CA GLU A 280 32.24 5.52 -8.44
C GLU A 280 32.75 5.74 -7.00
N VAL A 281 32.87 7.00 -6.57
CA VAL A 281 33.24 7.33 -5.18
C VAL A 281 32.10 6.89 -4.24
N ARG A 282 30.85 7.22 -4.59
CA ARG A 282 29.68 6.77 -3.82
C ARG A 282 29.63 5.25 -3.70
N ARG A 283 29.88 4.51 -4.79
CA ARG A 283 29.94 3.05 -4.77
C ARG A 283 30.98 2.53 -3.76
N LYS A 284 32.21 3.05 -3.82
CA LYS A 284 33.28 2.67 -2.88
C LYS A 284 32.92 2.98 -1.42
N MET A 285 32.26 4.11 -1.17
CA MET A 285 31.77 4.46 0.18
C MET A 285 30.75 3.42 0.69
N LEU A 286 29.80 3.01 -0.17
CA LEU A 286 28.80 2.00 0.20
C LEU A 286 29.42 0.62 0.40
N ASP A 287 30.39 0.22 -0.43
CA ASP A 287 31.14 -1.04 -0.27
C ASP A 287 31.87 -1.07 1.09
N SER A 288 32.53 0.03 1.45
CA SER A 288 33.23 0.15 2.74
C SER A 288 32.25 0.12 3.92
N LEU A 289 31.12 0.84 3.80
CA LEU A 289 30.07 0.83 4.82
C LEU A 289 29.45 -0.56 4.96
N GLY A 290 29.23 -1.27 3.85
CA GLY A 290 28.74 -2.64 3.82
C GLY A 290 29.68 -3.59 4.57
N GLN A 291 31.00 -3.47 4.38
CA GLN A 291 32.01 -4.24 5.09
C GLN A 291 31.98 -3.96 6.60
N LEU A 292 31.92 -2.69 7.01
CA LEU A 292 31.82 -2.30 8.42
C LEU A 292 30.55 -2.88 9.08
N ASN A 293 29.41 -2.73 8.41
CA ASN A 293 28.15 -3.29 8.88
C ASN A 293 28.21 -4.82 8.97
N GLN A 294 28.86 -5.49 8.03
CA GLN A 294 29.05 -6.94 8.09
C GLN A 294 29.90 -7.38 9.29
N LEU A 295 30.97 -6.64 9.62
CA LEU A 295 31.77 -6.88 10.82
C LEU A 295 30.92 -6.65 12.10
N THR A 296 30.11 -5.61 12.11
CA THR A 296 29.17 -5.34 13.22
C THR A 296 28.18 -6.47 13.39
N TYR A 297 27.60 -6.95 12.28
CA TYR A 297 26.69 -8.10 12.30
C TYR A 297 27.36 -9.36 12.84
N GLN A 298 28.58 -9.66 12.42
CA GLN A 298 29.34 -10.82 12.92
C GLN A 298 29.59 -10.76 14.43
N LYS A 299 29.76 -9.55 15.00
CA LYS A 299 30.00 -9.35 16.45
C LYS A 299 28.70 -9.36 17.27
N LEU A 300 27.65 -8.72 16.78
CA LEU A 300 26.43 -8.45 17.55
C LEU A 300 25.26 -9.35 17.17
N GLY A 301 25.26 -9.95 15.97
CA GLY A 301 24.17 -10.79 15.46
C GLY A 301 22.87 -10.04 15.17
N ASP A 302 22.89 -8.71 15.20
CA ASP A 302 21.70 -7.88 15.02
C ASP A 302 21.19 -7.91 13.56
N PRO A 303 19.98 -8.49 13.30
CA PRO A 303 19.43 -8.59 11.94
C PRO A 303 19.17 -7.23 11.28
N GLU A 304 18.96 -6.14 12.07
CA GLU A 304 18.77 -4.79 11.52
C GLU A 304 20.00 -4.27 10.79
N THR A 305 21.19 -4.75 11.16
CA THR A 305 22.42 -4.43 10.41
C THR A 305 22.36 -4.90 8.97
N LYS A 306 21.83 -6.12 8.71
CA LYS A 306 21.61 -6.65 7.35
C LYS A 306 20.55 -5.84 6.60
N THR A 307 19.48 -5.46 7.29
CA THR A 307 18.43 -4.59 6.73
C THR A 307 19.02 -3.28 6.21
N ARG A 308 19.88 -2.63 6.99
CA ARG A 308 20.56 -1.38 6.58
C ARG A 308 21.44 -1.55 5.35
N ILE A 309 22.21 -2.63 5.28
CA ILE A 309 23.02 -2.94 4.09
C ILE A 309 22.12 -3.03 2.86
N ALA A 310 21.04 -3.83 2.94
CA ALA A 310 20.10 -4.00 1.84
C ALA A 310 19.42 -2.68 1.42
N GLN A 311 19.07 -1.82 2.39
CA GLN A 311 18.48 -0.50 2.13
C GLN A 311 19.43 0.44 1.40
N TYR A 312 20.71 0.50 1.80
CA TYR A 312 21.71 1.33 1.11
C TYR A 312 21.95 0.85 -0.32
N GLU A 313 22.05 -0.46 -0.53
CA GLU A 313 22.19 -1.06 -1.86
C GLU A 313 20.97 -0.75 -2.75
N MET A 314 19.77 -0.88 -2.21
CA MET A 314 18.54 -0.55 -2.93
C MET A 314 18.50 0.94 -3.29
N ALA A 315 18.81 1.83 -2.34
CA ALA A 315 18.83 3.28 -2.59
C ALA A 315 19.82 3.65 -3.70
N PHE A 316 21.00 3.01 -3.74
CA PHE A 316 21.98 3.23 -4.80
C PHE A 316 21.48 2.80 -6.18
N ARG A 317 20.85 1.61 -6.28
CA ARG A 317 20.26 1.13 -7.55
C ARG A 317 19.12 2.01 -8.01
N MET A 318 18.34 2.55 -7.08
CA MET A 318 17.25 3.48 -7.38
C MET A 318 17.71 4.81 -7.97
N GLN A 319 18.98 5.22 -7.78
CA GLN A 319 19.51 6.45 -8.37
C GLN A 319 19.37 6.50 -9.90
N ALA A 320 19.52 5.36 -10.57
CA ALA A 320 19.36 5.27 -12.03
C ALA A 320 17.91 4.99 -12.43
N SER A 321 17.21 4.10 -11.70
CA SER A 321 15.91 3.59 -12.11
C SER A 321 14.74 4.52 -11.76
N VAL A 322 14.84 5.32 -10.70
CA VAL A 322 13.75 6.23 -10.31
C VAL A 322 13.57 7.39 -11.29
N PRO A 323 14.62 8.08 -11.76
CA PRO A 323 14.47 9.11 -12.80
C PRO A 323 13.82 8.55 -14.08
N GLU A 324 14.24 7.37 -14.55
CA GLU A 324 13.62 6.72 -15.71
C GLU A 324 12.15 6.34 -15.46
N LEU A 325 11.83 5.84 -14.25
CA LEU A 325 10.46 5.51 -13.85
C LEU A 325 9.55 6.74 -13.91
N THR A 326 10.03 7.88 -13.42
CA THR A 326 9.24 9.11 -13.27
C THR A 326 9.21 9.99 -14.52
N ASP A 327 10.13 9.78 -15.46
CA ASP A 327 10.09 10.44 -16.76
C ASP A 327 8.93 9.89 -17.61
N THR A 328 7.84 10.64 -17.64
CA THR A 328 6.65 10.32 -18.45
C THR A 328 6.66 11.00 -19.82
N SER A 329 7.73 11.69 -20.21
CA SER A 329 7.84 12.41 -21.48
C SER A 329 7.68 11.50 -22.71
N LYS A 330 8.01 10.21 -22.54
CA LYS A 330 7.92 9.18 -23.60
C LYS A 330 6.56 8.46 -23.66
N GLU A 331 5.62 8.79 -22.77
CA GLU A 331 4.29 8.21 -22.83
C GLU A 331 3.56 8.73 -24.07
N PRO A 332 2.94 7.85 -24.88
CA PRO A 332 2.25 8.26 -26.10
C PRO A 332 0.98 9.07 -25.78
N GLU A 333 0.53 9.87 -26.74
CA GLU A 333 -0.67 10.70 -26.59
C GLU A 333 -1.92 9.87 -26.26
N SER A 334 -1.97 8.60 -26.72
CA SER A 334 -3.05 7.67 -26.36
C SER A 334 -3.13 7.38 -24.87
N THR A 335 -1.98 7.31 -24.18
CA THR A 335 -1.92 7.16 -22.71
C THR A 335 -2.51 8.39 -22.02
N TRP A 336 -2.15 9.59 -22.47
CA TRP A 336 -2.69 10.84 -21.90
C TRP A 336 -4.20 10.97 -22.10
N LYS A 337 -4.71 10.61 -23.28
CA LYS A 337 -6.15 10.57 -23.54
C LYS A 337 -6.88 9.55 -22.65
N LEU A 338 -6.26 8.41 -22.40
CA LEU A 338 -6.83 7.35 -21.59
C LEU A 338 -6.92 7.73 -20.10
N TYR A 339 -5.81 8.21 -19.52
CA TYR A 339 -5.74 8.60 -18.10
C TYR A 339 -6.36 9.99 -17.82
N GLY A 340 -6.54 10.81 -18.85
CA GLY A 340 -7.07 12.16 -18.76
C GLY A 340 -6.00 13.22 -18.45
N GLU A 341 -6.36 14.50 -18.64
CA GLU A 341 -5.43 15.63 -18.45
C GLU A 341 -4.88 15.75 -17.02
N GLU A 342 -5.63 15.27 -16.03
CA GLU A 342 -5.17 15.22 -14.63
C GLU A 342 -3.92 14.37 -14.45
N ALA A 343 -3.65 13.41 -15.32
CA ALA A 343 -2.43 12.58 -15.27
C ALA A 343 -1.13 13.38 -15.50
N LYS A 344 -1.23 14.57 -16.09
CA LYS A 344 -0.10 15.51 -16.27
C LYS A 344 0.20 16.33 -15.01
N LYS A 345 -0.72 16.33 -14.02
CA LYS A 345 -0.59 17.13 -12.78
C LYS A 345 0.13 16.32 -11.69
N PRO A 346 1.29 16.79 -11.19
CA PRO A 346 2.06 16.09 -10.16
C PRO A 346 1.24 15.86 -8.88
N GLY A 347 1.17 14.60 -8.47
CA GLY A 347 0.48 14.17 -7.25
C GLY A 347 -1.01 13.91 -7.43
N SER A 348 -1.62 14.13 -8.58
CA SER A 348 -3.00 13.73 -8.85
C SER A 348 -3.18 12.22 -8.74
N PHE A 349 -4.40 11.76 -8.51
CA PHE A 349 -4.70 10.32 -8.53
C PHE A 349 -4.41 9.71 -9.91
N ALA A 350 -4.70 10.43 -10.99
CA ALA A 350 -4.46 9.98 -12.36
C ALA A 350 -2.96 9.79 -12.64
N GLN A 351 -2.11 10.75 -12.25
CA GLN A 351 -0.65 10.57 -12.36
C GLN A 351 -0.17 9.41 -11.49
N THR A 352 -0.71 9.27 -10.28
CA THR A 352 -0.34 8.20 -9.35
C THR A 352 -0.73 6.82 -9.90
N ALA A 353 -1.90 6.69 -10.54
CA ALA A 353 -2.35 5.46 -11.22
C ALA A 353 -1.45 5.12 -12.41
N LEU A 354 -1.07 6.10 -13.23
CA LEU A 354 -0.09 5.92 -14.31
C LEU A 354 1.27 5.45 -13.77
N MET A 355 1.72 6.04 -12.67
CA MET A 355 2.96 5.63 -12.00
C MET A 355 2.89 4.19 -11.47
N ALA A 356 1.75 3.78 -10.92
CA ALA A 356 1.52 2.41 -10.46
C ALA A 356 1.62 1.40 -11.62
N ARG A 357 1.06 1.72 -12.80
CA ARG A 357 1.22 0.91 -14.02
C ARG A 357 2.70 0.79 -14.40
N ARG A 358 3.45 1.90 -14.43
CA ARG A 358 4.87 1.93 -14.79
C ARG A 358 5.74 1.13 -13.80
N LEU A 359 5.39 1.12 -12.52
CA LEU A 359 6.05 0.30 -11.50
C LEU A 359 5.87 -1.19 -11.74
N VAL A 360 4.64 -1.66 -11.97
CA VAL A 360 4.38 -3.09 -12.21
C VAL A 360 4.97 -3.55 -13.55
N GLU A 361 5.01 -2.68 -14.58
CA GLU A 361 5.66 -2.92 -15.85
C GLU A 361 7.17 -3.16 -15.69
N ARG A 362 7.80 -2.52 -14.69
CA ARG A 362 9.21 -2.70 -14.32
C ARG A 362 9.44 -3.79 -13.26
N GLY A 363 8.45 -4.64 -13.00
CA GLY A 363 8.58 -5.79 -12.12
C GLY A 363 8.45 -5.48 -10.63
N VAL A 364 7.85 -4.37 -10.23
CA VAL A 364 7.43 -4.17 -8.83
C VAL A 364 6.25 -5.10 -8.56
N ARG A 365 6.37 -5.94 -7.52
CA ARG A 365 5.37 -6.97 -7.20
C ARG A 365 4.12 -6.39 -6.58
N PHE A 366 4.25 -5.46 -5.64
CA PHE A 366 3.15 -4.87 -4.89
C PHE A 366 3.23 -3.34 -4.92
N VAL A 367 2.22 -2.70 -5.49
CA VAL A 367 2.07 -1.25 -5.50
C VAL A 367 0.82 -0.89 -4.72
N GLN A 368 1.00 -0.24 -3.56
CA GLN A 368 -0.08 0.31 -2.75
C GLN A 368 -0.28 1.77 -3.11
N VAL A 369 -1.51 2.14 -3.45
CA VAL A 369 -1.90 3.54 -3.69
C VAL A 369 -2.91 3.95 -2.64
N TYR A 370 -2.64 5.03 -1.92
CA TYR A 370 -3.60 5.63 -1.00
C TYR A 370 -4.17 6.92 -1.59
N HIS A 371 -5.50 7.02 -1.61
CA HIS A 371 -6.22 8.26 -1.91
C HIS A 371 -7.12 8.60 -0.72
N ARG A 372 -6.91 9.76 -0.10
CA ARG A 372 -7.57 10.19 1.13
C ARG A 372 -8.77 11.09 0.86
N GLY A 373 -9.56 11.39 1.88
CA GLY A 373 -10.66 12.34 1.81
C GLY A 373 -12.04 11.72 1.63
N TRP A 374 -12.19 10.42 1.89
CA TRP A 374 -13.47 9.69 1.75
C TRP A 374 -14.29 9.61 3.04
N ASP A 375 -13.78 10.16 4.14
CA ASP A 375 -14.49 10.20 5.43
C ASP A 375 -15.49 11.36 5.46
N VAL A 376 -16.68 11.17 4.90
CA VAL A 376 -17.62 12.27 4.63
C VAL A 376 -18.84 12.19 5.54
N HIS A 377 -18.82 13.00 6.59
CA HIS A 377 -19.86 13.10 7.62
C HIS A 377 -20.89 14.23 7.40
N GLY A 378 -20.72 15.02 6.36
CA GLY A 378 -21.61 16.11 5.91
C GLY A 378 -21.18 16.62 4.54
N ASN A 379 -22.03 17.31 3.80
CA ASN A 379 -21.84 17.68 2.40
C ASN A 379 -21.46 16.47 1.51
N LEU A 380 -21.97 15.30 1.84
CA LEU A 380 -21.58 14.06 1.17
C LEU A 380 -21.78 14.10 -0.33
N PRO A 381 -22.90 14.57 -0.89
CA PRO A 381 -23.09 14.60 -2.34
C PRO A 381 -22.04 15.44 -3.08
N ASP A 382 -21.70 16.62 -2.56
CA ASP A 382 -20.72 17.54 -3.17
C ASP A 382 -19.29 16.95 -3.12
N VAL A 383 -18.88 16.50 -1.92
CA VAL A 383 -17.56 15.91 -1.74
C VAL A 383 -17.40 14.65 -2.58
N LEU A 384 -18.43 13.78 -2.58
CA LEU A 384 -18.39 12.51 -3.29
C LEU A 384 -18.33 12.70 -4.81
N ALA A 385 -19.10 13.64 -5.35
CA ALA A 385 -19.06 13.95 -6.78
C ALA A 385 -17.66 14.43 -7.22
N SER A 386 -16.96 15.20 -6.38
CA SER A 386 -15.58 15.61 -6.65
C SER A 386 -14.61 14.43 -6.55
N GLN A 387 -14.67 13.65 -5.46
CA GLN A 387 -13.76 12.53 -5.20
C GLN A 387 -13.89 11.41 -6.25
N THR A 388 -15.12 11.09 -6.65
CA THR A 388 -15.35 10.09 -7.71
C THR A 388 -14.83 10.54 -9.06
N LYS A 389 -14.96 11.83 -9.39
CA LYS A 389 -14.41 12.40 -10.62
C LYS A 389 -12.89 12.29 -10.68
N GLU A 390 -12.20 12.36 -9.54
CA GLU A 390 -10.73 12.22 -9.49
C GLU A 390 -10.26 10.81 -9.80
N ILE A 391 -11.04 9.78 -9.41
CA ILE A 391 -10.61 8.38 -9.49
C ILE A 391 -11.19 7.60 -10.65
N ASP A 392 -12.39 7.92 -11.14
CA ASP A 392 -13.17 7.06 -12.03
C ASP A 392 -12.47 6.82 -13.38
N GLN A 393 -12.09 7.89 -14.10
CA GLN A 393 -11.37 7.76 -15.36
C GLN A 393 -9.99 7.09 -15.18
N PRO A 394 -9.16 7.45 -14.19
CA PRO A 394 -7.87 6.79 -13.98
C PRO A 394 -7.98 5.32 -13.59
N CYS A 395 -9.01 4.90 -12.84
CA CYS A 395 -9.26 3.48 -12.55
C CYS A 395 -9.58 2.69 -13.81
N TYR A 396 -10.48 3.22 -14.64
CA TYR A 396 -10.78 2.66 -15.97
C TYR A 396 -9.52 2.59 -16.83
N ALA A 397 -8.76 3.69 -16.89
CA ALA A 397 -7.54 3.78 -17.67
C ALA A 397 -6.52 2.73 -17.25
N LEU A 398 -6.30 2.56 -15.95
CA LEU A 398 -5.38 1.58 -15.40
C LEU A 398 -5.73 0.15 -15.83
N VAL A 399 -7.00 -0.24 -15.70
CA VAL A 399 -7.47 -1.58 -16.10
C VAL A 399 -7.33 -1.78 -17.62
N GLN A 400 -7.72 -0.79 -18.43
CA GLN A 400 -7.64 -0.89 -19.89
C GLN A 400 -6.19 -0.85 -20.39
N ASP A 401 -5.31 -0.03 -19.80
CA ASP A 401 -3.89 0.04 -20.17
C ASP A 401 -3.18 -1.30 -19.88
N LEU A 402 -3.42 -1.89 -18.72
CA LEU A 402 -2.93 -3.22 -18.38
C LEU A 402 -3.46 -4.30 -19.33
N LYS A 403 -4.75 -4.23 -19.69
CA LYS A 403 -5.37 -5.15 -20.64
C LYS A 403 -4.76 -5.04 -22.05
N GLN A 404 -4.59 -3.82 -22.56
CA GLN A 404 -3.99 -3.55 -23.86
C GLN A 404 -2.52 -4.00 -23.93
N ARG A 405 -1.80 -3.97 -22.81
CA ARG A 405 -0.41 -4.43 -22.69
C ARG A 405 -0.29 -5.95 -22.46
N GLY A 406 -1.40 -6.68 -22.36
CA GLY A 406 -1.39 -8.10 -22.01
C GLY A 406 -0.90 -8.40 -20.60
N MET A 407 -1.01 -7.42 -19.69
CA MET A 407 -0.54 -7.53 -18.30
C MET A 407 -1.68 -7.76 -17.31
N LEU A 408 -2.93 -7.54 -17.68
CA LEU A 408 -4.07 -7.65 -16.77
C LEU A 408 -4.25 -9.08 -16.26
N ASP A 409 -3.97 -10.09 -17.08
CA ASP A 409 -4.17 -11.49 -16.72
C ASP A 409 -3.30 -11.93 -15.54
N ASP A 410 -2.12 -11.32 -15.35
CA ASP A 410 -1.20 -11.63 -14.25
C ASP A 410 -0.98 -10.45 -13.27
N THR A 411 -1.77 -9.38 -13.39
CA THR A 411 -1.77 -8.21 -12.50
C THR A 411 -3.13 -8.04 -11.85
N LEU A 412 -3.20 -8.21 -10.55
CA LEU A 412 -4.40 -7.99 -9.75
C LEU A 412 -4.54 -6.50 -9.47
N VAL A 413 -5.66 -5.90 -9.88
CA VAL A 413 -6.03 -4.52 -9.52
C VAL A 413 -7.17 -4.57 -8.53
N ILE A 414 -7.05 -3.83 -7.42
CA ILE A 414 -8.01 -3.79 -6.32
C ILE A 414 -8.38 -2.34 -6.05
N LEU A 415 -9.68 -2.04 -5.88
CA LEU A 415 -10.16 -0.79 -5.32
C LEU A 415 -11.06 -1.08 -4.14
N SER A 416 -10.69 -0.58 -2.96
CA SER A 416 -11.48 -0.75 -1.73
C SER A 416 -11.41 0.47 -0.81
N GLY A 417 -12.33 0.54 0.13
CA GLY A 417 -12.18 1.26 1.40
C GLY A 417 -11.99 0.27 2.54
N GLU A 418 -12.02 0.77 3.78
CA GLU A 418 -11.80 -0.04 4.98
C GLU A 418 -13.09 -0.57 5.65
N PHE A 419 -14.26 0.07 5.39
CA PHE A 419 -15.61 -0.33 5.81
C PHE A 419 -16.68 0.38 4.96
N GLY A 420 -17.95 0.27 5.32
CA GLY A 420 -19.07 0.93 4.66
C GLY A 420 -19.56 2.19 5.39
N ARG A 421 -20.68 2.72 4.90
CA ARG A 421 -21.36 3.87 5.47
C ARG A 421 -22.80 3.54 5.81
N THR A 422 -23.34 4.22 6.85
CA THR A 422 -24.72 4.01 7.31
C THR A 422 -25.74 4.43 6.26
N VAL A 423 -26.87 3.76 6.23
CA VAL A 423 -28.03 4.15 5.42
C VAL A 423 -28.73 5.38 6.00
N TYR A 424 -28.66 5.56 7.30
CA TYR A 424 -29.22 6.74 7.96
C TYR A 424 -28.23 7.91 7.93
N CYS A 425 -28.81 9.10 7.95
CA CYS A 425 -28.05 10.35 7.99
C CYS A 425 -27.41 10.56 9.37
N GLN A 426 -26.15 10.96 9.36
CA GLN A 426 -25.52 11.59 10.50
C GLN A 426 -25.82 13.09 10.49
N GLY A 427 -26.34 13.61 11.60
CA GLY A 427 -26.68 15.02 11.73
C GLY A 427 -27.93 15.43 10.96
N LYS A 428 -27.91 16.57 10.27
CA LYS A 428 -29.07 17.13 9.59
C LYS A 428 -29.28 16.50 8.20
N LEU A 429 -30.46 15.95 7.96
CA LEU A 429 -30.89 15.44 6.67
C LEU A 429 -31.66 16.51 5.88
N THR A 430 -31.30 16.69 4.61
CA THR A 430 -32.08 17.41 3.62
C THR A 430 -32.18 16.58 2.33
N LYS A 431 -33.01 17.02 1.37
CA LYS A 431 -33.12 16.33 0.06
C LYS A 431 -31.86 16.41 -0.81
N THR A 432 -30.97 17.37 -0.53
CA THR A 432 -29.79 17.65 -1.36
C THR A 432 -28.49 17.55 -0.60
N ASP A 433 -28.53 17.42 0.74
CA ASP A 433 -27.34 17.34 1.57
C ASP A 433 -27.57 16.47 2.81
N TYR A 434 -26.62 15.58 3.06
CA TYR A 434 -26.57 14.68 4.19
C TYR A 434 -25.12 14.19 4.43
N GLY A 435 -24.90 13.58 5.59
CA GLY A 435 -23.66 12.87 5.92
C GLY A 435 -23.97 11.43 6.32
N ARG A 436 -22.95 10.59 6.37
CA ARG A 436 -23.08 9.19 6.80
C ARG A 436 -22.03 8.83 7.82
N ASP A 437 -22.43 8.04 8.80
CA ASP A 437 -21.52 7.47 9.79
C ASP A 437 -20.86 6.18 9.29
N HIS A 438 -19.93 5.63 10.04
CA HIS A 438 -19.24 4.38 9.73
C HIS A 438 -20.17 3.18 9.86
N HIS A 439 -20.02 2.23 8.95
CA HIS A 439 -20.82 1.01 8.93
C HIS A 439 -19.97 -0.23 8.58
N PRO A 440 -19.61 -1.07 9.57
CA PRO A 440 -18.71 -2.20 9.32
C PRO A 440 -19.39 -3.44 8.72
N ARG A 441 -20.74 -3.55 8.80
CA ARG A 441 -21.48 -4.77 8.44
C ARG A 441 -21.58 -5.05 6.95
N CYS A 442 -21.50 -4.02 6.10
CA CYS A 442 -21.42 -4.23 4.66
C CYS A 442 -20.74 -3.04 3.97
N PHE A 443 -19.99 -3.33 2.94
CA PHE A 443 -19.42 -2.35 2.03
C PHE A 443 -19.06 -2.96 0.68
N SER A 444 -18.80 -2.11 -0.31
CA SER A 444 -18.49 -2.53 -1.67
C SER A 444 -17.05 -2.26 -2.04
N MET A 445 -16.48 -3.16 -2.83
CA MET A 445 -15.19 -3.02 -3.49
C MET A 445 -15.25 -3.64 -4.88
N TRP A 446 -14.21 -3.44 -5.68
CA TRP A 446 -14.04 -4.21 -6.90
C TRP A 446 -12.61 -4.69 -7.10
N MET A 447 -12.47 -5.76 -7.91
CA MET A 447 -11.19 -6.36 -8.30
C MET A 447 -11.18 -6.65 -9.80
N ALA A 448 -10.00 -6.62 -10.42
CA ALA A 448 -9.82 -6.95 -11.83
C ALA A 448 -8.51 -7.70 -12.07
N GLY A 449 -8.47 -8.55 -13.08
CA GLY A 449 -7.25 -9.26 -13.51
C GLY A 449 -6.67 -10.23 -12.49
N GLY A 450 -5.47 -10.73 -12.73
CA GLY A 450 -4.74 -11.61 -11.81
C GLY A 450 -5.50 -12.88 -11.43
N GLY A 451 -6.37 -13.41 -12.29
CA GLY A 451 -7.20 -14.59 -12.02
C GLY A 451 -8.56 -14.28 -11.38
N ILE A 452 -8.96 -13.02 -11.29
CA ILE A 452 -10.32 -12.61 -10.92
C ILE A 452 -11.25 -12.76 -12.13
N LYS A 453 -12.44 -13.29 -11.89
CA LYS A 453 -13.49 -13.46 -12.90
C LYS A 453 -14.19 -12.12 -13.15
N GLY A 454 -14.01 -11.55 -14.34
CA GLY A 454 -14.70 -10.32 -14.78
C GLY A 454 -16.21 -10.53 -14.97
N GLY A 455 -16.99 -9.44 -14.87
CA GLY A 455 -18.43 -9.44 -15.07
C GLY A 455 -19.23 -10.09 -13.95
N VAL A 456 -18.66 -10.15 -12.73
CA VAL A 456 -19.31 -10.76 -11.57
C VAL A 456 -19.76 -9.67 -10.59
N VAL A 457 -20.98 -9.80 -10.08
CA VAL A 457 -21.47 -9.09 -8.89
C VAL A 457 -21.63 -10.13 -7.79
N HIS A 458 -20.75 -10.09 -6.79
CA HIS A 458 -20.68 -11.06 -5.70
C HIS A 458 -21.33 -10.51 -4.44
N GLY A 459 -22.18 -11.32 -3.83
CA GLY A 459 -22.88 -11.02 -2.59
C GLY A 459 -24.05 -10.06 -2.72
N GLU A 460 -24.90 -10.06 -1.70
CA GLU A 460 -26.09 -9.22 -1.62
C GLU A 460 -26.27 -8.66 -0.22
N THR A 461 -26.87 -7.47 -0.17
CA THR A 461 -27.31 -6.82 1.07
C THR A 461 -28.83 -6.68 1.09
N ASP A 462 -29.39 -6.41 2.25
CA ASP A 462 -30.82 -6.14 2.42
C ASP A 462 -31.30 -4.90 1.65
N ASP A 463 -32.60 -4.64 1.66
CA ASP A 463 -33.21 -3.50 0.97
C ASP A 463 -32.71 -2.13 1.47
N PHE A 464 -31.97 -2.11 2.59
CA PHE A 464 -31.40 -0.90 3.20
C PHE A 464 -29.90 -0.77 2.97
N SER A 465 -29.23 -1.73 2.30
CA SER A 465 -27.77 -1.73 2.24
C SER A 465 -27.12 -1.69 3.63
N TYR A 466 -27.69 -2.44 4.57
CA TYR A 466 -27.30 -2.39 5.98
C TYR A 466 -26.81 -3.73 6.51
N ASN A 467 -27.42 -4.84 6.13
CA ASN A 467 -26.96 -6.18 6.47
C ASN A 467 -26.72 -7.01 5.22
N ILE A 468 -25.76 -7.92 5.28
CA ILE A 468 -25.51 -8.87 4.20
C ILE A 468 -26.53 -9.98 4.28
N THR A 469 -27.13 -10.32 3.14
CA THR A 469 -28.14 -11.37 3.00
C THR A 469 -27.62 -12.61 2.28
N ARG A 470 -26.56 -12.46 1.45
CA ARG A 470 -25.98 -13.57 0.70
C ARG A 470 -24.48 -13.39 0.47
N ASP A 471 -23.75 -14.50 0.51
CA ASP A 471 -22.32 -14.62 0.20
C ASP A 471 -21.44 -13.56 0.91
N PRO A 472 -21.39 -13.55 2.25
CA PRO A 472 -20.58 -12.62 3.01
C PRO A 472 -19.09 -12.84 2.72
N VAL A 473 -18.33 -11.74 2.63
CA VAL A 473 -16.88 -11.75 2.46
C VAL A 473 -16.24 -10.95 3.58
N HIS A 474 -15.61 -11.66 4.49
CA HIS A 474 -14.86 -11.02 5.58
C HIS A 474 -13.50 -10.48 5.07
N VAL A 475 -12.94 -9.47 5.74
CA VAL A 475 -11.61 -8.94 5.39
C VAL A 475 -10.54 -10.05 5.38
N ARG A 476 -10.64 -11.07 6.26
CA ARG A 476 -9.71 -12.22 6.25
C ARG A 476 -9.90 -13.12 5.03
N ASP A 477 -11.14 -13.28 4.54
CA ASP A 477 -11.43 -14.05 3.31
C ASP A 477 -10.86 -13.34 2.08
N PHE A 478 -10.96 -12.02 2.04
CA PHE A 478 -10.30 -11.20 1.03
C PHE A 478 -8.78 -11.40 1.06
N GLN A 479 -8.14 -11.35 2.25
CA GLN A 479 -6.71 -11.58 2.40
C GLN A 479 -6.30 -13.00 1.96
N ALA A 480 -7.07 -14.02 2.35
CA ALA A 480 -6.87 -15.40 1.91
C ALA A 480 -7.00 -15.55 0.40
N THR A 481 -7.96 -14.84 -0.22
CA THR A 481 -8.19 -14.84 -1.67
C THR A 481 -7.02 -14.19 -2.41
N ILE A 482 -6.49 -13.07 -1.94
CA ILE A 482 -5.28 -12.47 -2.52
C ILE A 482 -4.11 -13.46 -2.45
N MET A 483 -3.84 -14.05 -1.27
CA MET A 483 -2.77 -15.03 -1.11
C MET A 483 -2.92 -16.19 -2.09
N HIS A 484 -4.14 -16.72 -2.24
CA HIS A 484 -4.44 -17.81 -3.18
C HIS A 484 -4.13 -17.42 -4.62
N LEU A 485 -4.50 -16.23 -5.08
CA LEU A 485 -4.18 -15.75 -6.43
C LEU A 485 -2.68 -15.71 -6.70
N PHE A 486 -1.88 -15.48 -5.68
CA PHE A 486 -0.41 -15.54 -5.75
C PHE A 486 0.18 -16.94 -5.53
N GLY A 487 -0.65 -17.99 -5.54
CA GLY A 487 -0.20 -19.37 -5.35
C GLY A 487 0.19 -19.71 -3.92
N ILE A 488 -0.25 -18.93 -2.95
CA ILE A 488 0.09 -19.10 -1.54
C ILE A 488 -1.12 -19.68 -0.78
N ASP A 489 -0.90 -20.80 -0.13
CA ASP A 489 -1.79 -21.33 0.91
C ASP A 489 -1.60 -20.48 2.17
N HIS A 490 -2.62 -19.70 2.52
CA HIS A 490 -2.56 -18.73 3.62
C HIS A 490 -2.47 -19.39 5.01
N GLU A 491 -2.83 -20.66 5.15
CA GLU A 491 -2.71 -21.39 6.41
C GLU A 491 -1.32 -22.00 6.58
N ARG A 492 -0.69 -22.44 5.49
CA ARG A 492 0.67 -23.02 5.48
C ARG A 492 1.76 -21.96 5.49
N PHE A 493 1.47 -20.77 4.99
CA PHE A 493 2.45 -19.69 4.94
C PHE A 493 2.51 -18.94 6.26
N THR A 494 3.47 -19.32 7.08
CA THR A 494 3.67 -18.80 8.43
C THR A 494 5.07 -18.23 8.63
N TYR A 495 5.22 -17.40 9.65
CA TYR A 495 6.50 -16.92 10.16
C TYR A 495 6.55 -17.17 11.68
N LYS A 496 7.59 -17.82 12.16
CA LYS A 496 7.75 -18.10 13.59
C LYS A 496 8.20 -16.85 14.34
N TYR A 497 7.33 -16.31 15.19
CA TYR A 497 7.60 -15.13 16.00
C TYR A 497 7.17 -15.36 17.44
N GLN A 498 8.07 -15.16 18.40
CA GLN A 498 7.83 -15.37 19.84
C GLN A 498 7.20 -16.75 20.16
N GLY A 499 7.66 -17.77 19.46
CA GLY A 499 7.18 -19.16 19.65
C GLY A 499 5.88 -19.52 18.91
N LEU A 500 5.20 -18.56 18.27
CA LEU A 500 3.96 -18.76 17.53
C LEU A 500 4.21 -18.74 16.02
N ASP A 501 3.45 -19.56 15.28
CA ASP A 501 3.41 -19.55 13.81
C ASP A 501 2.41 -18.51 13.35
N MET A 502 2.92 -17.29 13.08
CA MET A 502 2.13 -16.13 12.68
C MET A 502 1.80 -16.19 11.19
N ARG A 503 0.59 -15.79 10.83
CA ARG A 503 0.12 -15.69 9.44
C ARG A 503 -0.70 -14.41 9.22
N LEU A 504 -0.84 -13.96 7.96
CA LEU A 504 -1.58 -12.76 7.60
C LEU A 504 -3.04 -12.82 8.06
N THR A 505 -3.71 -13.94 7.80
CA THR A 505 -5.14 -14.14 8.11
C THR A 505 -5.43 -14.36 9.60
N GLY A 506 -4.39 -14.41 10.45
CA GLY A 506 -4.54 -14.62 11.89
C GLY A 506 -4.97 -16.04 12.24
N VAL A 507 -5.58 -16.22 13.42
CA VAL A 507 -6.01 -17.53 13.95
C VAL A 507 -7.46 -17.85 13.60
N GLU A 508 -8.26 -16.84 13.33
CA GLU A 508 -9.65 -17.00 12.95
C GLU A 508 -9.80 -17.66 11.58
N LYS A 509 -10.93 -18.34 11.39
CA LYS A 509 -11.20 -18.99 10.11
C LYS A 509 -11.27 -17.97 8.98
N ALA A 510 -10.55 -18.25 7.91
CA ALA A 510 -10.60 -17.51 6.66
C ALA A 510 -10.79 -18.49 5.50
N SER A 511 -11.43 -18.06 4.44
CA SER A 511 -11.74 -18.90 3.28
C SER A 511 -11.48 -18.17 1.98
N VAL A 512 -10.95 -18.86 0.99
CA VAL A 512 -10.82 -18.32 -0.37
C VAL A 512 -12.20 -18.16 -0.99
N VAL A 513 -12.51 -16.97 -1.49
CA VAL A 513 -13.81 -16.65 -2.09
C VAL A 513 -13.85 -17.18 -3.53
N LYS A 514 -14.21 -18.45 -3.68
CA LYS A 514 -14.18 -19.16 -4.97
C LYS A 514 -15.07 -18.51 -6.05
N GLY A 515 -16.17 -17.85 -5.65
CA GLY A 515 -17.07 -17.15 -6.59
C GLY A 515 -16.43 -15.98 -7.33
N LEU A 516 -15.26 -15.50 -6.89
CA LEU A 516 -14.50 -14.43 -7.53
C LEU A 516 -13.41 -14.94 -8.48
N LEU A 517 -13.11 -16.25 -8.48
CA LEU A 517 -12.00 -16.82 -9.24
C LEU A 517 -12.41 -17.22 -10.66
N ALA A 518 -11.50 -16.97 -11.65
CA ALA A 518 -11.65 -17.35 -13.04
C ALA A 518 -11.21 -18.80 -13.31
#